data_f253d4eced3dcf622f06f23c80b90251
#
_entry.id   f253d4eced3dcf622f06f23c80b90251
#
_cell.length_a   1.000
_cell.length_b   1.000
_cell.length_c   1.000
_cell.angle_alpha   90.00
_cell.angle_beta   90.00
_cell.angle_gamma   90.00
#
_symmetry.space_group_name_H-M   'P 1'
#
loop_
_entity.id
_entity.type
_entity.pdbx_description
1 polymer ?
#
loop_
_entity_poly.entity_id
_entity_poly.type
_entity_poly.pdbx_seq_one_letter_code
_entity_poly.pdbx_strand_id
1 'polypeptide(L)'
;MLRKHIIPAGSTGTHVVAAGTDRLDIPTLATVLVTSESAEHPVDHLFDGRDGPGGTRWVASTEGEQTLILRFDTPQTIREVALESEEPFASRTQVITLALSQDGGQTYREVLRQEFNFSAPATTFEREVWNVPAANLTGLRVTVKPDKGGGPGRASLTSLSLR
;
A
#
# COMPACT_ATOMS: atom_id res chain seq x y z
N MET A 1 -4.38 -6.98 15.34
CA MET A 1 -2.94 -6.74 15.11
C MET A 1 -2.58 -7.08 13.68
N LEU A 2 -1.86 -6.20 13.00
CA LEU A 2 -1.42 -6.43 11.63
C LEU A 2 -0.33 -7.49 11.57
N ARG A 3 -0.49 -8.48 10.69
CA ARG A 3 0.56 -9.45 10.37
C ARG A 3 1.39 -8.91 9.22
N LYS A 4 2.68 -8.73 9.45
CA LYS A 4 3.57 -8.18 8.45
C LYS A 4 4.93 -8.86 8.45
N HIS A 5 5.59 -8.80 7.32
CA HIS A 5 6.97 -9.26 7.16
C HIS A 5 7.75 -8.29 6.31
N ILE A 6 8.99 -8.09 6.70
CA ILE A 6 9.95 -7.31 5.91
C ILE A 6 10.66 -8.28 4.96
N ILE A 7 10.56 -8.04 3.66
CA ILE A 7 11.35 -8.77 2.68
C ILE A 7 12.69 -8.03 2.46
N PRO A 8 13.79 -8.68 2.09
CA PRO A 8 13.90 -9.72 1.09
C PRO A 8 13.77 -11.16 1.56
N ALA A 9 13.82 -11.46 2.81
CA ALA A 9 13.64 -12.84 3.24
C ALA A 9 12.16 -13.14 3.42
N GLY A 10 11.53 -13.82 2.51
CA GLY A 10 10.10 -14.12 2.56
C GLY A 10 9.69 -15.05 3.71
N SER A 11 8.55 -14.80 4.32
CA SER A 11 7.96 -15.65 5.35
C SER A 11 6.45 -15.42 5.52
N THR A 12 5.81 -16.06 6.48
CA THR A 12 4.35 -16.09 6.66
C THR A 12 3.92 -15.86 8.09
N GLY A 13 2.73 -15.34 8.29
CA GLY A 13 2.15 -15.04 9.59
C GLY A 13 0.66 -15.38 9.73
N THR A 14 0.08 -15.22 10.90
CA THR A 14 -1.31 -15.59 11.24
C THR A 14 -2.02 -14.51 12.06
N HIS A 15 -3.30 -14.53 12.23
CA HIS A 15 -4.23 -13.41 12.27
C HIS A 15 -5.28 -13.30 13.37
N VAL A 16 -6.19 -12.31 13.30
CA VAL A 16 -7.60 -12.29 13.77
C VAL A 16 -8.43 -11.01 13.45
N VAL A 17 -9.62 -10.90 13.50
CA VAL A 17 -10.96 -10.52 13.12
C VAL A 17 -11.36 -9.08 13.48
N ALA A 18 -12.18 -8.34 12.91
CA ALA A 18 -13.22 -8.12 11.98
C ALA A 18 -13.84 -6.73 12.13
N ALA A 19 -14.45 -6.11 11.29
CA ALA A 19 -15.75 -5.84 10.89
C ALA A 19 -16.28 -4.43 10.74
N GLY A 20 -17.33 -4.28 10.04
CA GLY A 20 -18.33 -3.22 10.14
C GLY A 20 -18.36 -2.19 9.05
N THR A 21 -17.56 -2.30 8.04
CA THR A 21 -17.71 -1.56 6.78
C THR A 21 -17.57 -2.52 5.63
N ASP A 22 -17.87 -2.10 4.41
CA ASP A 22 -17.60 -2.94 3.24
C ASP A 22 -16.10 -2.95 2.85
N ARG A 23 -15.25 -2.27 3.61
CA ARG A 23 -13.79 -2.38 3.52
C ARG A 23 -13.34 -3.75 4.00
N LEU A 24 -12.39 -4.34 3.27
CA LEU A 24 -11.73 -5.54 3.74
C LEU A 24 -10.89 -5.23 4.98
N ASP A 25 -11.00 -6.08 5.99
CA ASP A 25 -10.19 -5.99 7.20
C ASP A 25 -8.82 -6.64 6.93
N ILE A 26 -7.92 -5.86 6.36
CA ILE A 26 -6.60 -6.35 5.94
C ILE A 26 -5.81 -7.00 7.09
N PRO A 27 -5.76 -6.41 8.31
CA PRO A 27 -5.07 -7.06 9.42
C PRO A 27 -5.54 -8.48 9.72
N THR A 28 -6.81 -8.75 9.46
CA THR A 28 -7.43 -10.08 9.67
C THR A 28 -7.20 -11.01 8.48
N LEU A 29 -7.33 -10.50 7.27
CA LEU A 29 -7.45 -11.30 6.05
C LEU A 29 -6.14 -11.58 5.34
N ALA A 30 -5.09 -10.83 5.65
CA ALA A 30 -3.86 -10.86 4.89
C ALA A 30 -2.60 -10.78 5.77
N THR A 31 -1.51 -11.27 5.21
CA THR A 31 -0.16 -10.96 5.67
C THR A 31 0.40 -9.89 4.77
N VAL A 32 1.01 -8.87 5.35
CA VAL A 32 1.63 -7.77 4.61
C VAL A 32 3.14 -8.00 4.54
N LEU A 33 3.68 -8.01 3.32
CA LEU A 33 5.11 -8.03 3.07
C LEU A 33 5.52 -6.64 2.57
N VAL A 34 6.60 -6.11 3.11
CA VAL A 34 7.10 -4.79 2.73
C VAL A 34 8.62 -4.80 2.64
N THR A 35 9.18 -4.11 1.67
CA THR A 35 10.64 -4.09 1.47
C THR A 35 11.38 -3.35 2.57
N SER A 36 10.78 -2.28 3.10
CA SER A 36 11.32 -1.58 4.27
C SER A 36 10.27 -0.73 4.95
N GLU A 37 10.48 -0.42 6.21
CA GLU A 37 9.67 0.55 6.97
C GLU A 37 10.57 1.26 7.99
N SER A 38 10.30 2.52 8.23
CA SER A 38 10.96 3.25 9.32
C SER A 38 10.27 2.93 10.65
N ALA A 39 11.03 2.99 11.74
CA ALA A 39 10.50 2.64 13.06
C ALA A 39 9.32 3.52 13.49
N GLU A 40 9.35 4.80 13.10
CA GLU A 40 8.30 5.75 13.46
C GLU A 40 7.09 5.71 12.52
N HIS A 41 7.26 5.12 11.35
CA HIS A 41 6.23 5.06 10.32
C HIS A 41 6.11 3.66 9.74
N PRO A 42 5.70 2.67 10.55
CA PRO A 42 5.57 1.30 10.10
C PRO A 42 4.38 1.11 9.14
N VAL A 43 4.40 0.03 8.40
CA VAL A 43 3.36 -0.30 7.42
C VAL A 43 1.99 -0.51 8.07
N ASP A 44 1.94 -0.78 9.35
CA ASP A 44 0.71 -0.86 10.15
C ASP A 44 -0.16 0.39 9.98
N HIS A 45 0.46 1.54 9.77
CA HIS A 45 -0.23 2.82 9.62
C HIS A 45 -1.13 2.88 8.37
N LEU A 46 -0.90 2.03 7.38
CA LEU A 46 -1.77 1.98 6.20
C LEU A 46 -3.15 1.41 6.50
N PHE A 47 -3.28 0.68 7.61
CA PHE A 47 -4.47 -0.10 7.93
C PHE A 47 -5.01 0.21 9.33
N ASP A 48 -4.69 1.37 9.87
CA ASP A 48 -5.11 1.76 11.22
C ASP A 48 -6.42 2.56 11.25
N GLY A 49 -7.03 2.78 10.10
CA GLY A 49 -8.27 3.53 9.97
C GLY A 49 -8.13 5.04 10.05
N ARG A 50 -6.92 5.55 10.06
CA ARG A 50 -6.64 7.00 10.10
C ARG A 50 -6.35 7.51 8.70
N ASP A 51 -7.40 7.94 8.03
CA ASP A 51 -7.32 8.47 6.68
C ASP A 51 -7.21 10.00 6.70
N GLY A 52 -6.82 10.57 5.55
CA GLY A 52 -6.81 12.00 5.33
C GLY A 52 -5.50 12.70 5.71
N PRO A 53 -5.42 14.02 5.39
CA PRO A 53 -4.23 14.81 5.69
C PRO A 53 -3.91 14.86 7.18
N GLY A 54 -2.63 14.79 7.54
CA GLY A 54 -2.17 14.83 8.92
C GLY A 54 -2.35 13.52 9.68
N GLY A 55 -2.79 12.47 9.01
CA GLY A 55 -2.92 11.13 9.61
C GLY A 55 -1.58 10.41 9.74
N THR A 56 -1.65 9.17 10.20
CA THR A 56 -0.49 8.29 10.23
C THR A 56 -0.09 7.88 8.82
N ARG A 57 1.13 7.42 8.65
CA ARG A 57 1.64 7.00 7.33
C ARG A 57 2.73 5.95 7.48
N TRP A 58 2.91 5.18 6.43
CA TRP A 58 4.09 4.37 6.24
C TRP A 58 5.16 5.17 5.50
N VAL A 59 6.40 5.06 5.94
CA VAL A 59 7.56 5.63 5.25
C VAL A 59 8.62 4.55 5.19
N ALA A 60 9.22 4.37 4.00
CA ALA A 60 10.32 3.45 3.82
C ALA A 60 11.53 3.86 4.66
N SER A 61 12.32 2.89 5.10
CA SER A 61 13.56 3.17 5.82
C SER A 61 14.72 3.50 4.90
N THR A 62 14.59 3.22 3.60
CA THR A 62 15.61 3.46 2.59
C THR A 62 15.04 4.25 1.42
N GLU A 63 15.90 4.91 0.68
CA GLU A 63 15.54 5.59 -0.56
C GLU A 63 15.23 4.59 -1.68
N GLY A 64 14.60 5.06 -2.74
CA GLY A 64 14.33 4.28 -3.94
C GLY A 64 13.02 3.52 -3.90
N GLU A 65 12.83 2.71 -4.93
CA GLU A 65 11.60 1.96 -5.15
C GLU A 65 11.35 0.93 -4.05
N GLN A 66 10.10 0.85 -3.61
CA GLN A 66 9.66 -0.07 -2.57
C GLN A 66 8.49 -0.91 -3.07
N THR A 67 8.33 -2.07 -2.49
CA THR A 67 7.23 -2.98 -2.80
C THR A 67 6.47 -3.36 -1.53
N LEU A 68 5.15 -3.31 -1.63
CA LEU A 68 4.20 -3.80 -0.64
C LEU A 68 3.41 -4.94 -1.26
N ILE A 69 3.22 -6.02 -0.52
CA ILE A 69 2.37 -7.12 -0.97
C ILE A 69 1.37 -7.47 0.12
N LEU A 70 0.09 -7.46 -0.23
CA LEU A 70 -0.96 -8.08 0.58
C LEU A 70 -1.10 -9.50 0.10
N ARG A 71 -0.84 -10.46 0.95
CA ARG A 71 -1.05 -11.88 0.66
C ARG A 71 -2.23 -12.37 1.48
N PHE A 72 -3.33 -12.68 0.81
CA PHE A 72 -4.57 -13.09 1.46
C PHE A 72 -4.50 -14.54 1.91
N ASP A 73 -5.07 -14.81 3.08
CA ASP A 73 -5.15 -16.18 3.62
C ASP A 73 -6.10 -17.05 2.79
N THR A 74 -7.19 -16.45 2.31
CA THR A 74 -8.16 -17.06 1.41
C THR A 74 -8.46 -16.08 0.27
N PRO A 75 -8.82 -16.57 -0.92
CA PRO A 75 -9.15 -15.69 -2.04
C PRO A 75 -10.26 -14.70 -1.69
N GLN A 76 -10.09 -13.46 -2.13
CA GLN A 76 -11.02 -12.37 -1.91
C GLN A 76 -11.66 -11.93 -3.20
N THR A 77 -12.82 -11.27 -3.10
CA THR A 77 -13.43 -10.55 -4.20
C THR A 77 -13.42 -9.07 -3.86
N ILE A 78 -12.91 -8.25 -4.76
CA ILE A 78 -12.88 -6.80 -4.59
C ILE A 78 -13.53 -6.10 -5.76
N ARG A 79 -13.89 -4.85 -5.59
CA ARG A 79 -14.39 -3.97 -6.64
C ARG A 79 -13.66 -2.63 -6.69
N GLU A 80 -13.00 -2.25 -5.60
CA GLU A 80 -12.41 -0.92 -5.46
C GLU A 80 -11.12 -0.96 -4.65
N VAL A 81 -10.15 -0.16 -5.07
CA VAL A 81 -8.92 0.11 -4.32
C VAL A 81 -8.81 1.61 -4.12
N ALA A 82 -8.61 2.06 -2.89
CA ALA A 82 -8.35 3.45 -2.56
C ALA A 82 -6.98 3.60 -1.91
N LEU A 83 -6.26 4.65 -2.29
CA LEU A 83 -4.92 4.91 -1.80
C LEU A 83 -4.73 6.39 -1.54
N GLU A 84 -4.06 6.71 -0.44
CA GLU A 84 -3.72 8.07 -0.05
C GLU A 84 -2.23 8.21 0.17
N SER A 85 -1.69 9.38 -0.18
CA SER A 85 -0.30 9.71 0.07
C SER A 85 -0.18 11.19 0.45
N GLU A 86 0.70 11.47 1.39
CA GLU A 86 0.98 12.83 1.85
C GLU A 86 2.47 13.11 1.79
N GLU A 87 2.84 14.26 1.18
CA GLU A 87 4.20 14.77 1.16
C GLU A 87 4.19 16.26 1.52
N PRO A 88 4.40 16.60 2.79
CA PRO A 88 4.28 17.98 3.24
C PRO A 88 5.51 18.86 2.97
N PHE A 89 6.65 18.29 2.60
CA PHE A 89 7.92 19.01 2.61
C PHE A 89 8.60 19.15 1.25
N ALA A 90 8.45 18.21 0.35
CA ALA A 90 9.17 18.18 -0.91
C ALA A 90 8.26 18.21 -2.12
N SER A 91 8.78 18.77 -3.22
CA SER A 91 8.12 18.66 -4.53
C SER A 91 8.67 17.43 -5.23
N ARG A 92 7.79 16.48 -5.52
CA ARG A 92 8.15 15.24 -6.24
C ARG A 92 6.93 14.58 -6.84
N THR A 93 7.15 13.70 -7.81
CA THR A 93 6.10 12.85 -8.37
C THR A 93 6.35 11.42 -7.93
N GLN A 94 5.48 10.90 -7.07
CA GLN A 94 5.54 9.52 -6.63
C GLN A 94 4.70 8.65 -7.56
N VAL A 95 5.29 7.57 -8.05
CA VAL A 95 4.61 6.67 -9.00
C VAL A 95 4.17 5.40 -8.29
N ILE A 96 2.88 5.10 -8.40
CA ILE A 96 2.27 3.92 -7.81
C ILE A 96 1.87 2.95 -8.93
N THR A 97 2.22 1.68 -8.79
CA THR A 97 1.80 0.61 -9.69
C THR A 97 1.06 -0.45 -8.88
N LEU A 98 -0.12 -0.84 -9.33
CA LEU A 98 -0.88 -1.95 -8.72
C LEU A 98 -0.85 -3.17 -9.63
N ALA A 99 -0.63 -4.33 -9.05
CA ALA A 99 -0.69 -5.61 -9.74
C ALA A 99 -1.42 -6.64 -8.89
N LEU A 100 -2.17 -7.51 -9.53
CA LEU A 100 -3.01 -8.53 -8.89
C LEU A 100 -2.47 -9.92 -9.15
N SER A 101 -2.61 -10.79 -8.14
CA SER A 101 -2.34 -12.22 -8.27
C SER A 101 -3.59 -13.02 -7.96
N GLN A 102 -3.82 -14.08 -8.74
CA GLN A 102 -4.90 -15.04 -8.54
C GLN A 102 -4.36 -16.48 -8.39
N ASP A 103 -3.06 -16.64 -8.27
CA ASP A 103 -2.38 -17.94 -8.25
C ASP A 103 -1.43 -18.10 -7.04
N GLY A 104 -1.74 -17.44 -5.94
CA GLY A 104 -0.95 -17.54 -4.72
C GLY A 104 0.34 -16.74 -4.74
N GLY A 105 0.44 -15.74 -5.61
CA GLY A 105 1.62 -14.89 -5.72
C GLY A 105 2.68 -15.40 -6.67
N GLN A 106 2.38 -16.44 -7.47
CA GLN A 106 3.31 -16.94 -8.48
C GLN A 106 3.46 -15.97 -9.64
N THR A 107 2.35 -15.37 -10.06
CA THR A 107 2.35 -14.32 -11.10
C THR A 107 1.51 -13.14 -10.65
N TYR A 108 1.89 -11.95 -11.12
CA TYR A 108 1.15 -10.69 -10.90
C TYR A 108 0.87 -10.04 -12.24
N ARG A 109 -0.36 -9.56 -12.40
CA ARG A 109 -0.77 -8.81 -13.59
C ARG A 109 -0.96 -7.35 -13.19
N GLU A 110 -0.20 -6.46 -13.81
CA GLU A 110 -0.34 -5.02 -13.60
C GLU A 110 -1.70 -4.55 -14.11
N VAL A 111 -2.44 -3.82 -13.28
CA VAL A 111 -3.78 -3.34 -13.61
C VAL A 111 -3.86 -1.82 -13.72
N LEU A 112 -2.96 -1.09 -13.05
CA LEU A 112 -2.91 0.36 -13.20
C LEU A 112 -1.56 0.92 -12.75
N ARG A 113 -1.31 2.15 -13.23
CA ARG A 113 -0.19 2.98 -12.80
C ARG A 113 -0.70 4.39 -12.63
N GLN A 114 -0.36 5.03 -11.50
CA GLN A 114 -0.81 6.37 -11.16
C GLN A 114 0.35 7.22 -10.68
N GLU A 115 0.38 8.48 -11.12
CA GLU A 115 1.35 9.46 -10.63
C GLU A 115 0.68 10.37 -9.61
N PHE A 116 1.33 10.54 -8.46
CA PHE A 116 0.93 11.48 -7.43
C PHE A 116 1.90 12.65 -7.46
N ASN A 117 1.41 13.83 -7.85
CA ASN A 117 2.23 15.02 -8.01
C ASN A 117 2.15 15.90 -6.77
N PHE A 118 3.27 16.05 -6.08
CA PHE A 118 3.37 16.89 -4.89
C PHE A 118 4.17 18.14 -5.22
N SER A 119 3.68 19.29 -4.73
CA SER A 119 4.29 20.60 -4.95
C SER A 119 4.14 21.42 -3.67
N ALA A 120 4.86 21.04 -2.61
CA ALA A 120 4.76 21.72 -1.33
C ALA A 120 5.09 23.22 -1.47
N PRO A 121 4.39 24.10 -0.74
CA PRO A 121 3.31 23.82 0.20
C PRO A 121 1.91 23.73 -0.43
N ALA A 122 1.78 23.81 -1.76
CA ALA A 122 0.48 23.90 -2.44
C ALA A 122 -0.25 22.56 -2.45
N THR A 123 0.33 21.55 -3.09
CA THR A 123 -0.26 20.19 -3.14
C THR A 123 0.59 19.25 -2.31
N THR A 124 0.05 18.84 -1.17
CA THR A 124 0.77 18.00 -0.20
C THR A 124 0.06 16.68 0.09
N PHE A 125 -1.16 16.50 -0.41
CA PHE A 125 -1.98 15.33 -0.18
C PHE A 125 -2.69 14.93 -1.47
N GLU A 126 -2.66 13.63 -1.79
CA GLU A 126 -3.35 13.06 -2.94
C GLU A 126 -4.13 11.82 -2.52
N ARG A 127 -5.34 11.67 -3.04
CA ARG A 127 -6.19 10.51 -2.84
C ARG A 127 -6.76 10.05 -4.18
N GLU A 128 -6.61 8.76 -4.44
CA GLU A 128 -7.19 8.13 -5.62
C GLU A 128 -8.05 6.94 -5.23
N VAL A 129 -9.14 6.78 -5.94
CA VAL A 129 -10.04 5.63 -5.81
C VAL A 129 -10.22 5.03 -7.20
N TRP A 130 -9.89 3.75 -7.33
CA TRP A 130 -9.95 3.06 -8.61
C TRP A 130 -10.97 1.94 -8.57
N ASN A 131 -11.73 1.81 -9.66
CA ASN A 131 -12.57 0.66 -9.87
C ASN A 131 -11.70 -0.51 -10.35
N VAL A 132 -11.52 -1.50 -9.50
CA VAL A 132 -10.65 -2.65 -9.74
C VAL A 132 -11.44 -3.92 -9.40
N PRO A 133 -12.37 -4.34 -10.27
CA PRO A 133 -13.13 -5.57 -10.01
C PRO A 133 -12.24 -6.80 -10.20
N ALA A 134 -12.17 -7.63 -9.18
CA ALA A 134 -11.40 -8.87 -9.22
C ALA A 134 -12.01 -9.92 -8.31
N ALA A 135 -12.13 -11.14 -8.82
CA ALA A 135 -12.52 -12.31 -8.06
C ALA A 135 -11.32 -13.24 -7.87
N ASN A 136 -11.37 -14.08 -6.86
CA ASN A 136 -10.29 -15.02 -6.54
C ASN A 136 -8.94 -14.35 -6.36
N LEU A 137 -8.94 -13.17 -5.79
CA LEU A 137 -7.73 -12.40 -5.54
C LEU A 137 -6.96 -13.02 -4.37
N THR A 138 -5.76 -13.51 -4.65
CA THR A 138 -4.87 -14.10 -3.64
C THR A 138 -3.79 -13.14 -3.18
N GLY A 139 -3.51 -12.11 -3.97
CA GLY A 139 -2.52 -11.09 -3.59
C GLY A 139 -2.67 -9.79 -4.36
N LEU A 140 -2.28 -8.70 -3.70
CA LEU A 140 -2.17 -7.38 -4.30
C LEU A 140 -0.74 -6.88 -4.09
N ARG A 141 -0.09 -6.46 -5.15
CA ARG A 141 1.24 -5.86 -5.08
C ARG A 141 1.15 -4.37 -5.41
N VAL A 142 1.69 -3.55 -4.51
CA VAL A 142 1.82 -2.11 -4.70
C VAL A 142 3.31 -1.81 -4.83
N THR A 143 3.71 -1.24 -5.94
CA THR A 143 5.08 -0.77 -6.15
C THR A 143 5.07 0.74 -6.05
N VAL A 144 5.97 1.30 -5.27
CA VAL A 144 6.05 2.73 -5.00
C VAL A 144 7.44 3.23 -5.40
N LYS A 145 7.49 4.04 -6.45
CA LYS A 145 8.69 4.78 -6.82
C LYS A 145 8.58 6.19 -6.25
N PRO A 146 9.41 6.56 -5.26
CA PRO A 146 9.21 7.80 -4.52
C PRO A 146 9.37 9.07 -5.34
N ASP A 147 10.19 9.03 -6.40
CA ASP A 147 10.40 10.14 -7.30
C ASP A 147 10.57 9.65 -8.74
N LYS A 148 9.65 10.04 -9.61
CA LYS A 148 9.67 9.67 -11.03
C LYS A 148 10.98 10.07 -11.71
N GLY A 149 11.55 11.20 -11.30
CA GLY A 149 12.83 11.70 -11.83
C GLY A 149 14.06 10.97 -11.31
N GLY A 150 13.90 10.02 -10.38
CA GLY A 150 15.01 9.30 -9.78
C GLY A 150 15.78 10.06 -8.72
N GLY A 151 15.24 11.20 -8.25
CA GLY A 151 15.81 11.98 -7.16
C GLY A 151 15.78 11.25 -5.82
N PRO A 152 16.47 11.80 -4.80
CA PRO A 152 16.43 11.23 -3.46
C PRO A 152 15.03 11.35 -2.87
N GLY A 153 14.63 10.36 -2.12
CA GLY A 153 13.35 10.35 -1.45
C GLY A 153 12.97 8.97 -0.99
N ARG A 154 12.10 8.95 0.00
CA ARG A 154 11.57 7.71 0.56
C ARG A 154 10.12 7.55 0.18
N ALA A 155 9.76 6.35 -0.23
CA ALA A 155 8.38 6.01 -0.51
C ALA A 155 7.53 6.20 0.75
N SER A 156 6.33 6.75 0.58
CA SER A 156 5.38 6.93 1.67
C SER A 156 3.95 6.79 1.17
N LEU A 157 3.11 6.22 2.02
CA LEU A 157 1.67 6.11 1.79
C LEU A 157 0.95 6.35 3.12
N THR A 158 -0.21 6.97 3.06
CA THR A 158 -1.01 7.29 4.24
C THR A 158 -2.06 6.22 4.51
N SER A 159 -2.70 5.70 3.48
CA SER A 159 -3.78 4.73 3.61
C SER A 159 -3.87 3.85 2.38
N LEU A 160 -4.23 2.59 2.57
CA LEU A 160 -4.58 1.65 1.51
C LEU A 160 -5.81 0.88 1.95
N SER A 161 -6.88 0.96 1.16
CA SER A 161 -8.12 0.24 1.47
C SER A 161 -8.68 -0.46 0.24
N LEU A 162 -9.30 -1.60 0.47
CA LEU A 162 -9.94 -2.42 -0.54
C LEU A 162 -11.41 -2.66 -0.15
N ARG A 163 -12.30 -2.68 -1.16
CA ARG A 163 -13.71 -3.00 -0.98
C ARG A 163 -14.17 -4.02 -2.00
#